data_c77c9a5f60c7602d002360d6aa225101
#
_entry.id   c77c9a5f60c7602d002360d6aa225101
#
_cell.length_a   1.000
_cell.length_b   1.000
_cell.length_c   1.000
_cell.angle_alpha   90.00
_cell.angle_beta   90.00
_cell.angle_gamma   90.00
#
_symmetry.space_group_name_H-M   'P 1'
#
loop_
_entity.id
_entity.type
_entity.pdbx_description
1 polymer ?
#
loop_
_entity_poly.entity_id
_entity_poly.type
_entity_poly.pdbx_seq_one_letter_code
_entity_poly.pdbx_strand_id
1 'polypeptide(L)'
;MIRIEDIIEIRKAVVYDRGYEIVFPNNKIIWLTKRRTIAGLLLLIKYESCSEEDLVGANNRLREIKQILQGKYNESWIKDRYGDANKPFSELWTEEGFSCVHAEGLQGNRQYVLRKEDHDSLFNPNAKAVREQISASDKRIILDRQNSRCNICGALLKDSSAIQPHTFAKDRVSLEFDHRIPVDRGGDSSIDNYQALCHYCNKCKRQMCFVCHEDCNLSCALVSPENNSIVLATGEDISDRMN
;
A
#
# COMPACT_ATOMS: atom_id res chain seq x y z
N MET A 1 14.76 -7.74 19.37
CA MET A 1 13.64 -6.80 19.73
C MET A 1 14.22 -5.40 19.77
N ILE A 2 13.59 -4.45 19.08
CA ILE A 2 13.98 -3.02 19.10
C ILE A 2 13.06 -2.24 20.04
N ARG A 3 13.60 -1.16 20.61
CA ARG A 3 12.85 -0.23 21.46
C ARG A 3 13.07 1.19 20.95
N ILE A 4 12.12 2.09 21.16
CA ILE A 4 12.26 3.48 20.72
C ILE A 4 13.35 4.23 21.50
N GLU A 5 13.66 3.81 22.73
CA GLU A 5 14.75 4.33 23.54
C GLU A 5 16.12 4.09 22.90
N ASP A 6 16.25 3.00 22.13
CA ASP A 6 17.50 2.62 21.46
C ASP A 6 17.74 3.43 20.17
N ILE A 7 16.78 4.24 19.72
CA ILE A 7 16.95 5.12 18.57
C ILE A 7 18.05 6.15 18.87
N ILE A 8 19.06 6.21 18.01
CA ILE A 8 20.15 7.20 18.08
C ILE A 8 19.65 8.52 17.52
N GLU A 9 19.12 8.50 16.31
CA GLU A 9 18.58 9.68 15.63
C GLU A 9 17.53 9.30 14.58
N ILE A 10 16.69 10.26 14.22
CA ILE A 10 15.87 10.22 13.02
C ILE A 10 16.31 11.38 12.14
N ARG A 11 16.73 11.10 10.93
CA ARG A 11 17.30 12.07 10.00
C ARG A 11 16.72 11.96 8.59
N LYS A 12 17.02 12.94 7.73
CA LYS A 12 16.82 12.80 6.29
C LYS A 12 17.72 11.69 5.76
N ALA A 13 17.20 10.88 4.85
CA ALA A 13 17.98 9.82 4.22
C ALA A 13 19.19 10.40 3.50
N VAL A 14 20.37 9.78 3.76
CA VAL A 14 21.64 10.25 3.21
C VAL A 14 21.89 9.60 1.84
N VAL A 15 21.47 8.36 1.66
CA VAL A 15 21.77 7.55 0.45
C VAL A 15 20.73 7.77 -0.65
N TYR A 16 19.50 8.11 -0.29
CA TYR A 16 18.42 8.36 -1.23
C TYR A 16 17.98 9.82 -1.11
N ASP A 17 17.87 10.55 -2.21
CA ASP A 17 17.46 11.96 -2.25
C ASP A 17 16.09 12.23 -1.59
N ARG A 18 15.38 11.19 -1.19
CA ARG A 18 14.04 11.27 -0.58
C ARG A 18 13.91 10.26 0.54
N GLY A 19 13.29 10.70 1.63
CA GLY A 19 12.93 9.82 2.74
C GLY A 19 13.58 10.19 4.06
N TYR A 20 13.45 9.27 5.00
CA TYR A 20 13.86 9.41 6.40
C TYR A 20 14.52 8.12 6.85
N GLU A 21 15.51 8.25 7.70
CA GLU A 21 16.22 7.14 8.33
C GLU A 21 15.97 7.18 9.83
N ILE A 22 15.54 6.06 10.42
CA ILE A 22 15.53 5.83 11.86
C ILE A 22 16.76 4.98 12.16
N VAL A 23 17.73 5.57 12.83
CA VAL A 23 19.05 4.98 13.07
C VAL A 23 19.09 4.34 14.45
N PHE A 24 19.51 3.10 14.50
CA PHE A 24 19.71 2.29 15.70
C PHE A 24 21.20 1.95 15.90
N PRO A 25 21.60 1.41 17.05
CA PRO A 25 22.96 0.91 17.26
C PRO A 25 23.38 -0.12 16.20
N ASN A 26 24.72 -0.24 16.01
CA ASN A 26 25.32 -1.14 15.03
C ASN A 26 24.95 -0.85 13.56
N ASN A 27 24.70 0.42 13.26
CA ASN A 27 24.30 0.88 11.92
C ASN A 27 23.04 0.21 11.36
N LYS A 28 22.17 -0.29 12.22
CA LYS A 28 20.84 -0.74 11.79
C LYS A 28 19.98 0.47 11.46
N ILE A 29 19.37 0.48 10.29
CA ILE A 29 18.56 1.59 9.79
C ILE A 29 17.23 1.08 9.31
N ILE A 30 16.16 1.74 9.75
CA ILE A 30 14.84 1.62 9.13
C ILE A 30 14.65 2.83 8.24
N TRP A 31 14.43 2.58 6.96
CA TRP A 31 14.20 3.65 5.99
C TRP A 31 12.70 3.82 5.71
N LEU A 32 12.26 5.09 5.64
CA LEU A 32 10.87 5.46 5.34
C LEU A 32 10.84 6.47 4.20
N THR A 33 9.88 6.34 3.30
CA THR A 33 9.69 7.29 2.19
C THR A 33 8.88 8.51 2.63
N LYS A 34 7.98 8.33 3.59
CA LYS A 34 7.01 9.37 3.97
C LYS A 34 7.18 9.79 5.43
N ARG A 35 7.20 11.11 5.64
CA ARG A 35 7.31 11.70 6.98
C ARG A 35 6.22 11.23 7.94
N ARG A 36 4.98 11.12 7.47
CA ARG A 36 3.84 10.78 8.34
C ARG A 36 3.88 9.35 8.88
N THR A 37 4.54 8.43 8.17
CA THR A 37 4.68 7.04 8.62
C THR A 37 5.63 6.88 9.80
N ILE A 38 6.50 7.87 10.06
CA ILE A 38 7.40 7.88 11.24
C ILE A 38 6.59 7.71 12.52
N ALA A 39 5.56 8.53 12.74
CA ALA A 39 4.74 8.48 13.97
C ALA A 39 4.03 7.13 14.12
N GLY A 40 3.42 6.61 13.04
CA GLY A 40 2.76 5.31 13.06
C GLY A 40 3.71 4.18 13.41
N LEU A 41 4.90 4.15 12.80
CA LEU A 41 5.89 3.12 13.08
C LEU A 41 6.41 3.18 14.53
N LEU A 42 6.72 4.37 15.03
CA LEU A 42 7.21 4.55 16.39
C LEU A 42 6.18 4.12 17.44
N LEU A 43 4.90 4.43 17.21
CA LEU A 43 3.80 3.97 18.04
C LEU A 43 3.75 2.43 18.08
N LEU A 44 3.82 1.79 16.93
CA LEU A 44 3.79 0.33 16.84
C LEU A 44 5.03 -0.33 17.47
N ILE A 45 6.22 0.22 17.31
CA ILE A 45 7.43 -0.26 17.99
C ILE A 45 7.27 -0.20 19.51
N LYS A 46 6.63 0.86 20.03
CA LYS A 46 6.48 1.06 21.48
C LYS A 46 5.35 0.24 22.09
N TYR A 47 4.20 0.19 21.42
CA TYR A 47 2.95 -0.33 22.01
C TYR A 47 2.44 -1.61 21.35
N GLU A 48 3.06 -2.08 20.27
CA GLU A 48 2.71 -3.28 19.50
C GLU A 48 1.33 -3.21 18.82
N SER A 49 0.32 -2.65 19.49
CA SER A 49 -1.01 -2.46 18.95
C SER A 49 -1.48 -1.03 19.19
N CYS A 50 -1.95 -0.39 18.13
CA CYS A 50 -2.37 1.01 18.12
C CYS A 50 -3.65 1.18 17.30
N SER A 51 -4.40 2.24 17.64
CA SER A 51 -5.58 2.67 16.87
C SER A 51 -5.40 4.07 16.31
N GLU A 52 -6.36 4.53 15.52
CA GLU A 52 -6.37 5.90 15.03
C GLU A 52 -6.43 6.94 16.16
N GLU A 53 -6.99 6.57 17.32
CA GLU A 53 -7.07 7.43 18.50
C GLU A 53 -5.71 7.86 19.01
N ASP A 54 -4.69 7.00 18.87
CA ASP A 54 -3.32 7.29 19.26
C ASP A 54 -2.71 8.46 18.46
N LEU A 55 -3.21 8.72 17.28
CA LEU A 55 -2.72 9.77 16.37
C LEU A 55 -3.58 11.03 16.35
N VAL A 56 -4.82 10.97 16.83
CA VAL A 56 -5.66 12.18 16.93
C VAL A 56 -5.46 12.94 18.25
N GLY A 57 -4.61 12.43 19.14
CA GLY A 57 -4.31 13.06 20.42
C GLY A 57 -5.37 12.77 21.51
N ALA A 58 -6.15 11.69 21.34
CA ALA A 58 -7.12 11.24 22.34
C ALA A 58 -6.45 10.68 23.61
N ASN A 59 -5.19 10.26 23.49
CA ASN A 59 -4.38 9.78 24.59
C ASN A 59 -2.96 10.39 24.57
N ASN A 60 -2.13 10.03 25.55
CA ASN A 60 -0.78 10.60 25.70
C ASN A 60 0.33 9.83 24.97
N ARG A 61 0.03 8.74 24.25
CA ARG A 61 1.05 7.86 23.64
C ARG A 61 1.98 8.60 22.70
N LEU A 62 1.45 9.43 21.82
CA LEU A 62 2.27 10.20 20.89
C LEU A 62 3.15 11.23 21.59
N ARG A 63 2.64 11.85 22.64
CA ARG A 63 3.43 12.80 23.48
C ARG A 63 4.56 12.08 24.19
N GLU A 64 4.30 10.90 24.74
CA GLU A 64 5.32 10.07 25.39
C GLU A 64 6.45 9.71 24.43
N ILE A 65 6.14 9.29 23.18
CA ILE A 65 7.15 9.04 22.15
C ILE A 65 7.99 10.27 21.87
N LYS A 66 7.37 11.44 21.73
CA LYS A 66 8.09 12.71 21.51
C LYS A 66 9.03 13.05 22.66
N GLN A 67 8.63 12.79 23.89
CA GLN A 67 9.48 12.99 25.08
C GLN A 67 10.71 12.07 25.08
N ILE A 68 10.51 10.77 24.79
CA ILE A 68 11.59 9.78 24.72
C ILE A 68 12.61 10.15 23.63
N LEU A 69 12.15 10.68 22.52
CA LEU A 69 12.98 11.03 21.37
C LEU A 69 13.47 12.47 21.36
N GLN A 70 13.23 13.24 22.41
CA GLN A 70 13.63 14.64 22.48
C GLN A 70 15.11 14.82 22.13
N GLY A 71 15.41 15.74 21.22
CA GLY A 71 16.77 15.99 20.72
C GLY A 71 17.31 14.97 19.70
N LYS A 72 16.58 13.90 19.41
CA LYS A 72 17.00 12.85 18.46
C LYS A 72 16.39 13.00 17.06
N TYR A 73 15.52 13.98 16.84
CA TYR A 73 14.83 14.20 15.57
C TYR A 73 14.43 15.66 15.40
N ASN A 74 14.06 16.05 14.18
CA ASN A 74 13.45 17.36 13.96
C ASN A 74 11.99 17.31 14.41
N GLU A 75 11.63 18.10 15.42
CA GLU A 75 10.30 18.10 16.04
C GLU A 75 9.14 18.33 15.04
N SER A 76 9.39 19.01 13.93
CA SER A 76 8.39 19.21 12.88
C SER A 76 7.99 17.92 12.15
N TRP A 77 8.71 16.83 12.32
CA TRP A 77 8.45 15.57 11.63
C TRP A 77 7.37 14.73 12.29
N ILE A 78 7.18 14.87 13.58
CA ILE A 78 6.11 14.20 14.32
C ILE A 78 5.15 15.26 14.83
N LYS A 79 3.95 15.30 14.25
CA LYS A 79 2.90 16.23 14.65
C LYS A 79 2.30 15.83 16.00
N ASP A 80 1.72 16.80 16.70
CA ASP A 80 0.96 16.51 17.92
C ASP A 80 -0.40 15.86 17.62
N ARG A 81 -0.90 16.05 16.39
CA ARG A 81 -2.18 15.54 15.93
C ARG A 81 -2.18 15.32 14.42
N TYR A 82 -2.80 14.23 13.99
CA TYR A 82 -3.00 13.88 12.57
C TYR A 82 -4.47 14.00 12.22
N GLY A 83 -4.80 14.78 11.18
CA GLY A 83 -6.17 14.95 10.69
C GLY A 83 -6.71 13.69 9.96
N ASP A 84 -5.81 12.94 9.32
CA ASP A 84 -6.09 11.64 8.71
C ASP A 84 -5.25 10.59 9.45
N ALA A 85 -5.78 10.11 10.56
CA ALA A 85 -5.06 9.24 11.48
C ALA A 85 -4.86 7.81 10.95
N ASN A 86 -5.64 7.40 9.95
CA ASN A 86 -5.47 6.11 9.30
C ASN A 86 -4.15 6.03 8.50
N LYS A 87 -3.78 7.11 7.79
CA LYS A 87 -2.63 7.09 6.87
C LYS A 87 -1.28 6.77 7.51
N PRO A 88 -0.89 7.32 8.65
CA PRO A 88 0.38 6.98 9.29
C PRO A 88 0.57 5.48 9.53
N PHE A 89 -0.50 4.76 9.78
CA PHE A 89 -0.47 3.31 9.96
C PHE A 89 -0.62 2.56 8.62
N SER A 90 -1.70 2.83 7.87
CA SER A 90 -2.01 2.07 6.66
C SER A 90 -0.91 2.17 5.59
N GLU A 91 -0.23 3.30 5.50
CA GLU A 91 0.87 3.48 4.56
C GLU A 91 2.14 2.70 4.94
N LEU A 92 2.27 2.21 6.18
CA LEU A 92 3.40 1.36 6.55
C LEU A 92 3.44 0.07 5.71
N TRP A 93 2.30 -0.57 5.45
CA TRP A 93 2.29 -1.74 4.57
C TRP A 93 1.97 -1.39 3.11
N THR A 94 1.12 -0.39 2.84
CA THR A 94 0.71 -0.09 1.45
C THR A 94 1.77 0.67 0.67
N GLU A 95 2.55 1.54 1.31
CA GLU A 95 3.49 2.44 0.66
C GLU A 95 4.94 2.19 1.08
N GLU A 96 5.15 1.88 2.37
CA GLU A 96 6.50 1.58 2.88
C GLU A 96 6.85 0.10 2.71
N GLY A 97 5.87 -0.77 2.46
CA GLY A 97 6.08 -2.19 2.17
C GLY A 97 6.39 -3.06 3.38
N PHE A 98 6.10 -2.62 4.61
CA PHE A 98 6.29 -3.46 5.79
C PHE A 98 5.18 -4.50 5.91
N SER A 99 5.40 -5.71 5.40
CA SER A 99 4.45 -6.83 5.48
C SER A 99 4.19 -7.31 6.91
N CYS A 100 5.11 -7.03 7.83
CA CYS A 100 4.95 -7.33 9.26
C CYS A 100 3.97 -6.39 9.99
N VAL A 101 3.56 -5.28 9.37
CA VAL A 101 2.53 -4.40 9.91
C VAL A 101 1.20 -4.75 9.28
N HIS A 102 0.18 -5.05 10.07
CA HIS A 102 -1.14 -5.41 9.61
C HIS A 102 -2.25 -4.75 10.42
N ALA A 103 -3.47 -4.84 9.95
CA ALA A 103 -4.64 -4.29 10.63
C ALA A 103 -5.58 -5.42 11.03
N GLU A 104 -6.05 -5.37 12.27
CA GLU A 104 -7.03 -6.30 12.83
C GLU A 104 -8.34 -5.55 13.14
N GLY A 105 -9.46 -6.26 13.13
CA GLY A 105 -10.77 -5.72 13.47
C GLY A 105 -11.54 -5.08 12.30
N LEU A 106 -12.75 -4.65 12.58
CA LEU A 106 -13.67 -4.08 11.61
C LEU A 106 -13.44 -2.57 11.42
N GLN A 107 -13.94 -2.02 10.32
CA GLN A 107 -13.93 -0.58 10.07
C GLN A 107 -14.62 0.17 11.23
N GLY A 108 -13.93 1.16 11.80
CA GLY A 108 -14.39 1.93 12.96
C GLY A 108 -13.82 1.46 14.31
N ASN A 109 -13.28 0.22 14.38
CA ASN A 109 -12.56 -0.28 15.57
C ASN A 109 -11.29 -1.04 15.12
N ARG A 110 -10.55 -0.46 14.19
CA ARG A 110 -9.37 -1.08 13.61
C ARG A 110 -8.17 -0.89 14.53
N GLN A 111 -7.47 -1.99 14.81
CA GLN A 111 -6.17 -1.99 15.47
C GLN A 111 -5.08 -2.24 14.44
N TYR A 112 -4.00 -1.51 14.54
CA TYR A 112 -2.78 -1.71 13.76
C TYR A 112 -1.77 -2.41 14.64
N VAL A 113 -1.16 -3.47 14.12
CA VAL A 113 -0.34 -4.39 14.91
C VAL A 113 1.03 -4.57 14.27
N LEU A 114 2.06 -4.53 15.11
CA LEU A 114 3.43 -4.95 14.83
C LEU A 114 3.91 -5.79 16.02
N ARG A 115 4.04 -7.09 15.83
CA ARG A 115 4.45 -8.00 16.90
C ARG A 115 5.94 -7.90 17.17
N LYS A 116 6.35 -8.17 18.39
CA LYS A 116 7.77 -8.10 18.81
C LYS A 116 8.68 -9.02 18.03
N GLU A 117 8.20 -10.21 17.71
CA GLU A 117 8.91 -11.19 16.89
C GLU A 117 9.22 -10.68 15.49
N ASP A 118 8.43 -9.75 14.97
CA ASP A 118 8.57 -9.19 13.63
C ASP A 118 9.45 -7.94 13.56
N HIS A 119 9.94 -7.44 14.70
CA HIS A 119 10.72 -6.19 14.74
C HIS A 119 11.99 -6.25 13.88
N ASP A 120 12.64 -7.41 13.78
CA ASP A 120 13.84 -7.54 12.95
C ASP A 120 13.56 -7.47 11.45
N SER A 121 12.32 -7.76 11.03
CA SER A 121 11.86 -7.63 9.65
C SER A 121 11.86 -6.18 9.16
N LEU A 122 11.76 -5.21 10.07
CA LEU A 122 11.80 -3.78 9.74
C LEU A 122 13.14 -3.33 9.15
N PHE A 123 14.23 -4.05 9.44
CA PHE A 123 15.57 -3.76 8.93
C PHE A 123 15.86 -4.44 7.59
N ASN A 124 14.98 -5.32 7.13
CA ASN A 124 15.19 -6.02 5.88
C ASN A 124 14.75 -5.14 4.70
N PRO A 125 15.69 -4.60 3.88
CA PRO A 125 15.34 -3.81 2.71
C PRO A 125 14.56 -4.60 1.65
N ASN A 126 14.68 -5.94 1.65
CA ASN A 126 13.92 -6.82 0.77
C ASN A 126 12.47 -7.04 1.25
N ALA A 127 12.16 -6.69 2.49
CA ALA A 127 10.77 -6.66 2.98
C ALA A 127 9.99 -5.46 2.40
N LYS A 128 10.69 -4.46 1.89
CA LYS A 128 10.07 -3.41 1.08
C LYS A 128 9.98 -3.92 -0.34
N ALA A 129 8.82 -4.38 -0.68
CA ALA A 129 8.43 -4.49 -2.06
C ALA A 129 8.60 -3.11 -2.70
N VAL A 130 9.74 -2.90 -3.35
CA VAL A 130 10.01 -1.67 -4.12
C VAL A 130 8.97 -1.69 -5.23
N ARG A 131 7.90 -0.94 -5.04
CA ARG A 131 6.97 -0.66 -6.12
C ARG A 131 7.71 0.25 -7.09
N GLU A 132 8.40 -0.34 -8.03
CA GLU A 132 8.92 0.40 -9.16
C GLU A 132 7.75 1.08 -9.86
N GLN A 133 7.89 2.38 -10.09
CA GLN A 133 6.87 3.10 -10.81
C GLN A 133 6.89 2.66 -12.27
N ILE A 134 5.79 2.13 -12.71
CA ILE A 134 5.57 1.79 -14.12
C ILE A 134 5.87 3.01 -15.00
N SER A 135 6.68 2.82 -16.01
CA SER A 135 7.01 3.86 -16.99
C SER A 135 5.77 4.29 -17.80
N ALA A 136 5.80 5.50 -18.37
CA ALA A 136 4.71 5.97 -19.23
C ALA A 136 4.55 5.10 -20.50
N SER A 137 5.65 4.53 -21.00
CA SER A 137 5.63 3.58 -22.12
C SER A 137 4.93 2.28 -21.75
N ASP A 138 5.27 1.72 -20.59
CA ASP A 138 4.68 0.45 -20.13
C ASP A 138 3.19 0.60 -19.83
N LYS A 139 2.78 1.74 -19.28
CA LYS A 139 1.35 2.07 -19.08
C LYS A 139 0.57 2.02 -20.39
N ARG A 140 1.14 2.54 -21.48
CA ARG A 140 0.51 2.47 -22.81
C ARG A 140 0.42 1.04 -23.30
N ILE A 141 1.49 0.26 -23.20
CA ILE A 141 1.49 -1.15 -23.62
C ILE A 141 0.42 -1.96 -22.88
N ILE A 142 0.27 -1.74 -21.57
CA ILE A 142 -0.76 -2.43 -20.77
C ILE A 142 -2.17 -2.02 -21.23
N LEU A 143 -2.40 -0.72 -21.45
CA LEU A 143 -3.70 -0.23 -21.94
C LEU A 143 -4.02 -0.77 -23.35
N ASP A 144 -3.04 -0.80 -24.24
CA ASP A 144 -3.21 -1.34 -25.59
C ASP A 144 -3.54 -2.84 -25.56
N ARG A 145 -2.83 -3.63 -24.72
CA ARG A 145 -3.13 -5.07 -24.50
C ARG A 145 -4.56 -5.32 -24.02
N GLN A 146 -5.14 -4.38 -23.26
CA GLN A 146 -6.47 -4.49 -22.66
C GLN A 146 -7.53 -3.66 -23.41
N ASN A 147 -7.22 -3.12 -24.60
CA ASN A 147 -8.11 -2.23 -25.36
C ASN A 147 -8.67 -1.08 -24.49
N SER A 148 -7.83 -0.50 -23.61
CA SER A 148 -8.20 0.53 -22.65
C SER A 148 -9.38 0.15 -21.73
N ARG A 149 -9.53 -1.13 -21.44
CA ARG A 149 -10.59 -1.66 -20.57
C ARG A 149 -10.04 -2.21 -19.27
N CYS A 150 -10.85 -2.14 -18.22
CA CYS A 150 -10.55 -2.77 -16.94
C CYS A 150 -10.46 -4.30 -17.13
N ASN A 151 -9.34 -4.87 -16.69
CA ASN A 151 -9.07 -6.31 -16.88
C ASN A 151 -10.06 -7.22 -16.14
N ILE A 152 -10.76 -6.71 -15.12
CA ILE A 152 -11.72 -7.51 -14.33
C ILE A 152 -13.17 -7.31 -14.80
N CYS A 153 -13.61 -6.08 -15.03
CA CYS A 153 -15.02 -5.83 -15.35
C CYS A 153 -15.29 -5.34 -16.78
N GLY A 154 -14.25 -5.19 -17.61
CA GLY A 154 -14.38 -4.75 -19.00
C GLY A 154 -14.78 -3.27 -19.19
N ALA A 155 -15.01 -2.51 -18.12
CA ALA A 155 -15.38 -1.10 -18.23
C ALA A 155 -14.28 -0.29 -18.93
N LEU A 156 -14.68 0.66 -19.80
CA LEU A 156 -13.75 1.56 -20.46
C LEU A 156 -13.05 2.45 -19.43
N LEU A 157 -11.73 2.42 -19.42
CA LEU A 157 -10.90 3.18 -18.50
C LEU A 157 -10.66 4.58 -19.05
N LYS A 158 -10.70 5.58 -18.19
CA LYS A 158 -10.23 6.92 -18.53
C LYS A 158 -8.71 6.91 -18.57
N ASP A 159 -8.16 7.06 -19.74
CA ASP A 159 -6.90 7.74 -19.87
C ASP A 159 -7.13 9.24 -19.63
N SER A 160 -6.18 9.93 -19.00
CA SER A 160 -6.27 11.35 -18.69
C SER A 160 -6.47 12.24 -19.93
N SER A 161 -6.35 11.67 -21.12
CA SER A 161 -6.51 12.33 -22.42
C SER A 161 -7.82 11.98 -23.15
N ALA A 162 -8.57 10.96 -22.78
CA ALA A 162 -9.79 10.53 -23.45
C ALA A 162 -11.01 10.68 -22.54
N ILE A 163 -11.78 11.74 -22.76
CA ILE A 163 -12.91 12.09 -21.90
C ILE A 163 -14.22 11.87 -22.62
N GLN A 164 -15.04 10.97 -22.08
CA GLN A 164 -16.49 11.16 -22.02
C GLN A 164 -16.98 10.76 -20.63
N PRO A 165 -17.52 11.66 -19.84
CA PRO A 165 -18.05 11.30 -18.53
C PRO A 165 -19.38 10.57 -18.70
N HIS A 166 -19.42 9.28 -18.50
CA HIS A 166 -20.66 8.65 -18.12
C HIS A 166 -21.00 9.07 -16.68
N THR A 167 -22.04 9.88 -16.56
CA THR A 167 -22.50 10.51 -15.32
C THR A 167 -22.84 9.56 -14.18
N PHE A 168 -22.93 8.26 -14.42
CA PHE A 168 -23.28 7.24 -13.42
C PHE A 168 -22.09 6.42 -12.89
N ALA A 169 -20.87 6.67 -13.37
CA ALA A 169 -19.73 5.84 -13.04
C ALA A 169 -18.43 6.62 -12.84
N LYS A 170 -18.54 7.82 -12.28
CA LYS A 170 -17.37 8.71 -12.11
C LYS A 170 -16.22 8.03 -11.36
N ASP A 171 -16.53 7.18 -10.39
CA ASP A 171 -15.55 6.43 -9.59
C ASP A 171 -15.18 5.08 -10.21
N ARG A 172 -15.97 4.57 -11.16
CA ARG A 172 -15.75 3.27 -11.81
C ARG A 172 -14.83 3.33 -13.01
N VAL A 173 -14.62 4.50 -13.58
CA VAL A 173 -13.82 4.70 -14.80
C VAL A 173 -12.45 5.32 -14.56
N SER A 174 -12.09 5.64 -13.32
CA SER A 174 -10.73 6.06 -12.99
C SER A 174 -9.78 4.89 -13.15
N LEU A 175 -8.71 5.13 -13.91
CA LEU A 175 -7.67 4.16 -14.20
C LEU A 175 -6.70 4.02 -13.04
N GLU A 176 -6.44 2.79 -12.65
CA GLU A 176 -5.34 2.40 -11.75
C GLU A 176 -4.54 1.25 -12.35
N PHE A 177 -3.22 1.29 -12.19
CA PHE A 177 -2.35 0.17 -12.54
C PHE A 177 -2.04 -0.63 -11.28
N ASP A 178 -2.23 -1.94 -11.36
CA ASP A 178 -2.06 -2.84 -10.23
C ASP A 178 -1.28 -4.09 -10.64
N HIS A 179 -0.52 -4.67 -9.69
CA HIS A 179 0.16 -5.92 -9.94
C HIS A 179 -0.84 -7.08 -10.03
N ARG A 180 -0.71 -7.95 -11.01
CA ARG A 180 -1.52 -9.17 -11.14
C ARG A 180 -1.33 -10.05 -9.91
N ILE A 181 -0.11 -10.50 -9.66
CA ILE A 181 0.33 -11.10 -8.41
C ILE A 181 0.80 -9.97 -7.50
N PRO A 182 0.17 -9.77 -6.34
CA PRO A 182 0.62 -8.75 -5.38
C PRO A 182 2.09 -8.92 -5.02
N VAL A 183 2.80 -7.82 -4.84
CA VAL A 183 4.24 -7.85 -4.55
C VAL A 183 4.54 -8.49 -3.19
N ASP A 184 3.67 -8.30 -2.20
CA ASP A 184 3.71 -8.97 -0.89
C ASP A 184 3.46 -10.49 -0.96
N ARG A 185 3.05 -10.98 -2.14
CA ARG A 185 2.88 -12.41 -2.45
C ARG A 185 3.86 -12.93 -3.50
N GLY A 186 4.99 -12.24 -3.65
CA GLY A 186 6.07 -12.65 -4.55
C GLY A 186 5.91 -12.20 -6.00
N GLY A 187 4.95 -11.33 -6.29
CA GLY A 187 4.84 -10.71 -7.62
C GLY A 187 6.01 -9.76 -7.90
N ASP A 188 6.52 -9.81 -9.11
CA ASP A 188 7.58 -8.91 -9.59
C ASP A 188 7.01 -7.59 -10.14
N SER A 189 7.89 -6.66 -10.51
CA SER A 189 7.54 -5.40 -11.16
C SER A 189 7.72 -5.44 -12.68
N SER A 190 7.73 -6.64 -13.29
CA SER A 190 7.75 -6.78 -14.74
C SER A 190 6.43 -6.28 -15.35
N ILE A 191 6.49 -5.80 -16.59
CA ILE A 191 5.30 -5.32 -17.32
C ILE A 191 4.20 -6.39 -17.44
N ASP A 192 4.58 -7.67 -17.45
CA ASP A 192 3.64 -8.77 -17.56
C ASP A 192 2.87 -9.03 -16.27
N ASN A 193 3.44 -8.64 -15.15
CA ASN A 193 2.75 -8.68 -13.85
C ASN A 193 1.89 -7.44 -13.58
N TYR A 194 1.70 -6.54 -14.54
CA TYR A 194 0.78 -5.42 -14.37
C TYR A 194 -0.51 -5.57 -15.17
N GLN A 195 -1.57 -4.97 -14.64
CA GLN A 195 -2.86 -4.85 -15.29
C GLN A 195 -3.47 -3.47 -15.02
N ALA A 196 -4.28 -3.00 -15.95
CA ALA A 196 -5.07 -1.78 -15.81
C ALA A 196 -6.45 -2.14 -15.27
N LEU A 197 -6.85 -1.53 -14.17
CA LEU A 197 -8.12 -1.75 -13.48
C LEU A 197 -8.87 -0.42 -13.31
N CYS A 198 -10.18 -0.49 -13.18
CA CYS A 198 -10.90 0.64 -12.62
C CYS A 198 -10.73 0.68 -11.10
N HIS A 199 -10.85 1.86 -10.50
CA HIS A 199 -10.70 2.06 -9.06
C HIS A 199 -11.52 1.06 -8.23
N TYR A 200 -12.76 0.78 -8.65
CA TYR A 200 -13.64 -0.15 -7.94
C TYR A 200 -13.08 -1.58 -7.95
N CYS A 201 -12.68 -2.10 -9.11
CA CYS A 201 -12.12 -3.46 -9.23
C CYS A 201 -10.79 -3.57 -8.50
N ASN A 202 -9.92 -2.55 -8.54
CA ASN A 202 -8.69 -2.53 -7.79
C ASN A 202 -8.95 -2.58 -6.27
N LYS A 203 -9.90 -1.82 -5.78
CA LYS A 203 -10.31 -1.86 -4.37
C LYS A 203 -10.85 -3.23 -3.97
N CYS A 204 -11.74 -3.83 -4.76
CA CYS A 204 -12.27 -5.17 -4.52
C CYS A 204 -11.17 -6.23 -4.52
N LYS A 205 -10.26 -6.20 -5.53
CA LYS A 205 -9.12 -7.10 -5.60
C LYS A 205 -8.26 -7.03 -4.35
N ARG A 206 -7.90 -5.82 -3.89
CA ARG A 206 -7.13 -5.62 -2.65
C ARG A 206 -7.82 -6.25 -1.44
N GLN A 207 -9.13 -6.08 -1.30
CA GLN A 207 -9.89 -6.65 -0.20
C GLN A 207 -9.92 -8.18 -0.25
N MET A 208 -10.12 -8.76 -1.44
CA MET A 208 -10.12 -10.21 -1.63
C MET A 208 -8.73 -10.81 -1.40
N CYS A 209 -7.69 -10.20 -1.95
CA CYS A 209 -6.31 -10.67 -1.76
C CYS A 209 -5.85 -10.57 -0.29
N PHE A 210 -6.38 -9.60 0.46
CA PHE A 210 -6.05 -9.43 1.88
C PHE A 210 -6.51 -10.61 2.74
N VAL A 211 -7.68 -11.19 2.45
CA VAL A 211 -8.25 -12.32 3.21
C VAL A 211 -7.97 -13.68 2.55
N CYS A 212 -7.34 -13.69 1.38
CA CYS A 212 -7.04 -14.92 0.64
C CYS A 212 -5.82 -15.61 1.24
N HIS A 213 -5.88 -16.92 1.41
CA HIS A 213 -4.78 -17.77 1.89
C HIS A 213 -4.22 -18.70 0.81
N GLU A 214 -4.75 -18.61 -0.42
CA GLU A 214 -4.30 -19.44 -1.54
C GLU A 214 -3.03 -18.90 -2.19
N ASP A 215 -2.29 -19.77 -2.85
CA ASP A 215 -1.11 -19.39 -3.62
C ASP A 215 -1.49 -18.52 -4.82
N CYS A 216 -0.83 -17.38 -4.95
CA CYS A 216 -1.03 -16.50 -6.10
C CYS A 216 -0.32 -17.05 -7.35
N ASN A 217 -1.11 -17.50 -8.32
CA ASN A 217 -0.61 -18.02 -9.59
C ASN A 217 -1.57 -17.67 -10.74
N LEU A 218 -1.24 -18.09 -11.96
CA LEU A 218 -2.03 -17.79 -13.16
C LEU A 218 -3.41 -18.44 -13.20
N SER A 219 -3.73 -19.38 -12.30
CA SER A 219 -5.08 -19.96 -12.20
C SER A 219 -6.04 -19.09 -11.39
N CYS A 220 -5.52 -18.10 -10.65
CA CYS A 220 -6.34 -17.16 -9.89
C CYS A 220 -7.06 -16.19 -10.85
N ALA A 221 -8.40 -16.12 -10.73
CA ALA A 221 -9.22 -15.22 -11.54
C ALA A 221 -8.90 -13.72 -11.38
N LEU A 222 -8.24 -13.31 -10.29
CA LEU A 222 -7.79 -11.93 -10.07
C LEU A 222 -6.40 -11.66 -10.66
N VAL A 223 -5.60 -12.71 -10.85
CA VAL A 223 -4.28 -12.66 -11.48
C VAL A 223 -4.43 -12.69 -13.01
N SER A 224 -5.25 -13.59 -13.51
CA SER A 224 -5.51 -13.79 -14.95
C SER A 224 -7.02 -13.77 -15.25
N PRO A 225 -7.67 -12.60 -15.12
CA PRO A 225 -9.10 -12.48 -15.35
C PRO A 225 -9.49 -12.89 -16.77
N GLU A 226 -8.63 -12.58 -17.75
CA GLU A 226 -8.81 -12.94 -19.17
C GLU A 226 -8.94 -14.44 -19.42
N ASN A 227 -8.35 -15.25 -18.55
CA ASN A 227 -8.41 -16.72 -18.65
C ASN A 227 -9.59 -17.32 -17.87
N ASN A 228 -10.13 -16.58 -16.91
CA ASN A 228 -11.06 -17.10 -15.90
C ASN A 228 -12.40 -16.37 -15.87
N SER A 229 -12.59 -15.33 -16.67
CA SER A 229 -13.79 -14.50 -16.63
C SER A 229 -14.60 -14.56 -17.91
N ILE A 230 -15.86 -14.93 -17.81
CA ILE A 230 -16.85 -14.79 -18.88
C ILE A 230 -17.07 -13.31 -19.26
N VAL A 231 -16.79 -12.39 -18.35
CA VAL A 231 -17.03 -10.94 -18.50
C VAL A 231 -15.98 -10.30 -19.41
N LEU A 232 -14.82 -10.89 -19.53
CA LEU A 232 -13.75 -10.41 -20.43
C LEU A 232 -13.87 -10.95 -21.85
N ALA A 233 -14.87 -11.76 -22.12
CA ALA A 233 -15.24 -11.98 -23.48
C ALA A 233 -15.51 -10.61 -24.11
N THR A 234 -14.43 -10.00 -24.64
CA THR A 234 -14.37 -9.05 -25.74
C THR A 234 -15.70 -8.35 -25.98
N GLY A 235 -15.76 -7.08 -26.14
CA GLY A 235 -16.99 -6.35 -26.48
C GLY A 235 -17.80 -6.91 -27.66
N GLU A 236 -17.68 -8.19 -27.95
CA GLU A 236 -18.59 -8.99 -28.72
C GLU A 236 -19.79 -9.29 -27.83
N ASP A 237 -20.87 -8.77 -28.25
CA ASP A 237 -22.15 -8.67 -27.63
C ASP A 237 -22.60 -10.01 -27.00
N ILE A 238 -22.81 -10.05 -25.71
CA ILE A 238 -23.39 -11.19 -25.00
C ILE A 238 -24.79 -11.54 -25.56
N SER A 239 -25.40 -10.60 -26.29
CA SER A 239 -26.70 -10.80 -26.95
C SER A 239 -26.71 -11.99 -27.91
N ASP A 240 -25.59 -12.32 -28.55
CA ASP A 240 -25.48 -13.44 -29.52
C ASP A 240 -25.36 -14.83 -28.87
N ARG A 241 -25.17 -14.91 -27.56
CA ARG A 241 -25.05 -16.19 -26.84
C ARG A 241 -26.30 -16.58 -26.03
N MET A 242 -27.32 -15.72 -26.02
CA MET A 242 -28.60 -15.97 -25.32
C MET A 242 -29.75 -16.33 -26.29
N ASN A 243 -29.49 -16.62 -27.56
CA ASN A 243 -30.45 -17.14 -28.54
C ASN A 243 -30.22 -18.62 -28.85
#